data_dc7db75d868f12e71b013cb0e5aa291d
#
_entry.id   dc7db75d868f12e71b013cb0e5aa291d
#
_cell.length_a   1.000
_cell.length_b   1.000
_cell.length_c   1.000
_cell.angle_alpha   90.00
_cell.angle_beta   90.00
_cell.angle_gamma   90.00
#
_symmetry.space_group_name_H-M   'P 1'
#
loop_
_entity.id
_entity.type
_entity.pdbx_description
1 polymer ?
#
loop_
_entity_poly.entity_id
_entity_poly.type
_entity_poly.pdbx_seq_one_letter_code
_entity_poly.pdbx_strand_id
1 'polypeptide(L)'
;SAGNHAQGVAYACRHFGVRGTVFMPVTTPQQKIGKTRTFGGGLVEIRLTGDYFDQTLGAARAFCAQAGAHFLSPFDDADVIEGQASVGVELLDQLGRAPDLVVLPVGGGGLASGVTRYLRAAAPGTDFRFVE
;
A
#
# COMPACT_ATOMS: atom_id res chain seq x y z
N SER A 1 -4.93 2.03 -7.47
CA SER A 1 -4.41 0.72 -7.06
C SER A 1 -5.53 -0.31 -6.96
N ALA A 2 -5.29 -1.51 -7.45
CA ALA A 2 -6.25 -2.62 -7.41
C ALA A 2 -5.77 -3.78 -6.49
N GLY A 3 -4.71 -3.55 -5.72
CA GLY A 3 -4.07 -4.55 -4.87
C GLY A 3 -4.18 -4.28 -3.38
N ASN A 4 -3.18 -4.74 -2.65
CA ASN A 4 -3.12 -4.64 -1.19
C ASN A 4 -3.17 -3.20 -0.68
N HIS A 5 -2.53 -2.26 -1.38
CA HIS A 5 -2.58 -0.84 -1.02
C HIS A 5 -4.02 -0.29 -1.00
N ALA A 6 -4.82 -0.59 -2.03
CA ALA A 6 -6.21 -0.17 -2.08
C ALA A 6 -7.03 -0.75 -0.92
N GLN A 7 -6.80 -2.01 -0.58
CA GLN A 7 -7.45 -2.68 0.55
C GLN A 7 -7.01 -2.09 1.89
N GLY A 8 -5.71 -1.80 2.05
CA GLY A 8 -5.15 -1.16 3.24
C GLY A 8 -5.72 0.25 3.45
N VAL A 9 -5.75 1.07 2.40
CA VAL A 9 -6.39 2.40 2.45
C VAL A 9 -7.87 2.29 2.83
N ALA A 10 -8.60 1.35 2.22
CA ALA A 10 -10.00 1.15 2.52
C ALA A 10 -10.22 0.75 3.99
N TYR A 11 -9.41 -0.17 4.49
CA TYR A 11 -9.44 -0.57 5.90
C TYR A 11 -9.14 0.62 6.84
N ALA A 12 -8.10 1.39 6.55
CA ALA A 12 -7.72 2.57 7.34
C ALA A 12 -8.84 3.63 7.35
N CYS A 13 -9.46 3.90 6.19
CA CYS A 13 -10.60 4.80 6.09
C CYS A 13 -11.72 4.39 7.06
N ARG A 14 -12.06 3.11 7.07
CA ARG A 14 -13.08 2.58 7.97
C ARG A 14 -12.66 2.64 9.43
N HIS A 15 -11.41 2.28 9.72
CA HIS A 15 -10.87 2.25 11.08
C HIS A 15 -10.86 3.64 11.72
N PHE A 16 -10.44 4.66 10.96
CA PHE A 16 -10.34 6.05 11.44
C PHE A 16 -11.60 6.89 11.20
N GLY A 17 -12.63 6.33 10.60
CA GLY A 17 -13.88 7.06 10.32
C GLY A 17 -13.73 8.15 9.26
N VAL A 18 -12.74 8.06 8.35
CA VAL A 18 -12.47 9.04 7.29
C VAL A 18 -12.96 8.55 5.94
N ARG A 19 -13.39 9.48 5.09
CA ARG A 19 -13.81 9.15 3.72
C ARG A 19 -12.59 9.01 2.82
N GLY A 20 -12.65 8.01 1.91
CA GLY A 20 -11.63 7.80 0.90
C GLY A 20 -12.22 7.50 -0.47
N THR A 21 -11.45 7.80 -1.51
CA THR A 21 -11.78 7.42 -2.89
C THR A 21 -10.67 6.57 -3.44
N VAL A 22 -11.00 5.36 -3.90
CA VAL A 22 -10.04 4.42 -4.49
C VAL A 22 -10.29 4.33 -5.98
N PHE A 23 -9.26 4.65 -6.76
CA PHE A 23 -9.29 4.52 -8.22
C PHE A 23 -8.70 3.19 -8.65
N MET A 24 -9.40 2.47 -9.51
CA MET A 24 -8.99 1.18 -10.08
C MET A 24 -9.20 1.16 -11.58
N PRO A 25 -8.36 0.46 -12.37
CA PRO A 25 -8.65 0.19 -13.77
C PRO A 25 -10.01 -0.50 -13.95
N VAL A 26 -10.69 -0.25 -15.07
CA VAL A 26 -11.95 -0.91 -15.39
C VAL A 26 -11.80 -2.43 -15.56
N THR A 27 -10.58 -2.87 -15.86
CA THR A 27 -10.20 -4.29 -16.00
C THR A 27 -9.98 -5.01 -14.67
N THR A 28 -10.13 -4.31 -13.53
CA THR A 28 -9.88 -4.89 -12.21
C THR A 28 -10.86 -6.04 -11.92
N PRO A 29 -10.35 -7.22 -11.50
CA PRO A 29 -11.21 -8.36 -11.15
C PRO A 29 -12.22 -8.02 -10.05
N GLN A 30 -13.44 -8.51 -10.20
CA GLN A 30 -14.54 -8.26 -9.26
C GLN A 30 -14.22 -8.69 -7.83
N GLN A 31 -13.42 -9.74 -7.66
CA GLN A 31 -12.96 -10.18 -6.34
C GLN A 31 -12.16 -9.09 -5.61
N LYS A 32 -11.27 -8.38 -6.31
CA LYS A 32 -10.46 -7.29 -5.72
C LYS A 32 -11.32 -6.07 -5.38
N ILE A 33 -12.26 -5.73 -6.26
CA ILE A 33 -13.24 -4.66 -6.02
C ILE A 33 -14.08 -5.00 -4.79
N GLY A 34 -14.61 -6.21 -4.72
CA GLY A 34 -15.42 -6.69 -3.61
C GLY A 34 -14.68 -6.65 -2.27
N LYS A 35 -13.42 -7.13 -2.22
CA LYS A 35 -12.58 -7.05 -1.02
C LYS A 35 -12.38 -5.61 -0.55
N THR A 36 -12.01 -4.71 -1.47
CA THR A 36 -11.82 -3.30 -1.12
C THR A 36 -13.11 -2.67 -0.59
N ARG A 37 -14.27 -3.00 -1.18
CA ARG A 37 -15.56 -2.54 -0.70
C ARG A 37 -15.89 -3.07 0.70
N THR A 38 -15.62 -4.34 0.95
CA THR A 38 -15.83 -4.97 2.26
C THR A 38 -14.97 -4.31 3.34
N PHE A 39 -13.69 -4.04 3.07
CA PHE A 39 -12.82 -3.38 4.01
C PHE A 39 -13.22 -1.92 4.28
N GLY A 40 -13.61 -1.18 3.26
CA GLY A 40 -13.95 0.24 3.37
C GLY A 40 -15.35 0.51 3.94
N GLY A 41 -16.25 -0.46 3.84
CA GLY A 41 -17.66 -0.25 4.20
C GLY A 41 -18.27 0.92 3.42
N GLY A 42 -19.10 1.70 4.07
CA GLY A 42 -19.73 2.89 3.49
C GLY A 42 -18.86 4.14 3.39
N LEU A 43 -17.60 4.07 3.84
CA LEU A 43 -16.69 5.21 3.87
C LEU A 43 -15.78 5.31 2.64
N VAL A 44 -15.78 4.30 1.79
CA VAL A 44 -14.91 4.28 0.60
C VAL A 44 -15.72 4.23 -0.68
N GLU A 45 -15.48 5.21 -1.53
CA GLU A 45 -15.96 5.22 -2.92
C GLU A 45 -14.92 4.53 -3.82
N ILE A 46 -15.37 3.60 -4.66
CA ILE A 46 -14.51 2.96 -5.67
C ILE A 46 -14.90 3.51 -7.04
N ARG A 47 -13.93 4.13 -7.71
CA ARG A 47 -14.07 4.65 -9.08
C ARG A 47 -13.27 3.80 -10.05
N LEU A 48 -13.99 3.17 -10.99
CA LEU A 48 -13.37 2.41 -12.07
C LEU A 48 -13.11 3.37 -13.23
N THR A 49 -11.83 3.55 -13.60
CA THR A 49 -11.45 4.47 -14.66
C THR A 49 -10.11 4.10 -15.27
N GLY A 50 -10.01 4.27 -16.58
CA GLY A 50 -8.83 3.88 -17.34
C GLY A 50 -8.69 2.37 -17.53
N ASP A 51 -8.02 1.99 -18.60
CA ASP A 51 -7.76 0.57 -18.93
C ASP A 51 -6.48 0.07 -18.26
N TYR A 52 -5.55 0.98 -17.97
CA TYR A 52 -4.22 0.70 -17.44
C TYR A 52 -3.91 1.56 -16.22
N PHE A 53 -2.87 1.15 -15.49
CA PHE A 53 -2.40 1.81 -14.26
C PHE A 53 -2.16 3.32 -14.44
N ASP A 54 -1.47 3.73 -15.51
CA ASP A 54 -1.10 5.14 -15.71
C ASP A 54 -2.30 6.05 -15.94
N GLN A 55 -3.30 5.59 -16.68
CA GLN A 55 -4.55 6.32 -16.87
C GLN A 55 -5.32 6.48 -15.56
N THR A 56 -5.41 5.40 -14.79
CA THR A 56 -6.03 5.39 -13.47
C THR A 56 -5.30 6.33 -12.51
N LEU A 57 -3.98 6.32 -12.52
CA LEU A 57 -3.13 7.21 -11.71
C LEU A 57 -3.35 8.68 -12.08
N GLY A 58 -3.39 8.99 -13.37
CA GLY A 58 -3.69 10.34 -13.85
C GLY A 58 -5.05 10.85 -13.38
N ALA A 59 -6.07 10.02 -13.46
CA ALA A 59 -7.42 10.35 -13.01
C ALA A 59 -7.47 10.58 -11.48
N ALA A 60 -6.78 9.75 -10.70
CA ALA A 60 -6.69 9.92 -9.25
C ALA A 60 -6.01 11.23 -8.85
N ARG A 61 -4.89 11.56 -9.50
CA ARG A 61 -4.17 12.82 -9.25
C ARG A 61 -5.01 14.04 -9.63
N ALA A 62 -5.69 14.01 -10.78
CA ALA A 62 -6.58 15.09 -11.20
C ALA A 62 -7.74 15.30 -10.21
N PHE A 63 -8.33 14.21 -9.73
CA PHE A 63 -9.36 14.27 -8.69
C PHE A 63 -8.83 14.90 -7.40
N CYS A 64 -7.65 14.50 -6.92
CA CYS A 64 -7.06 15.07 -5.72
C CYS A 64 -6.81 16.57 -5.85
N ALA A 65 -6.30 17.02 -7.01
CA ALA A 65 -6.09 18.45 -7.29
C ALA A 65 -7.39 19.26 -7.29
N GLN A 66 -8.48 18.69 -7.84
CA GLN A 66 -9.79 19.35 -7.88
C GLN A 66 -10.50 19.37 -6.53
N ALA A 67 -10.41 18.26 -5.79
CA ALA A 67 -11.12 18.08 -4.53
C ALA A 67 -10.33 18.57 -3.30
N GLY A 68 -9.09 19.02 -3.47
CA GLY A 68 -8.20 19.34 -2.34
C GLY A 68 -7.89 18.11 -1.47
N ALA A 69 -7.94 16.91 -2.04
CA ALA A 69 -7.70 15.67 -1.32
C ALA A 69 -6.22 15.27 -1.36
N HIS A 70 -5.78 14.59 -0.31
CA HIS A 70 -4.43 14.02 -0.26
C HIS A 70 -4.34 12.76 -1.12
N PHE A 71 -3.28 12.67 -1.95
CA PHE A 71 -3.01 11.51 -2.77
C PHE A 71 -2.06 10.56 -2.03
N LEU A 72 -2.56 9.41 -1.61
CA LEU A 72 -1.75 8.36 -0.97
C LEU A 72 -1.11 7.47 -2.03
N SER A 73 0.18 7.67 -2.28
CA SER A 73 0.94 6.82 -3.19
C SER A 73 1.27 5.47 -2.55
N PRO A 74 1.16 4.34 -3.29
CA PRO A 74 1.48 3.01 -2.76
C PRO A 74 2.97 2.78 -2.50
N PHE A 75 3.87 3.61 -3.05
CA PHE A 75 5.32 3.37 -3.01
C PHE A 75 6.19 4.64 -2.93
N ASP A 76 5.60 5.83 -3.01
CA ASP A 76 6.27 7.12 -3.20
C ASP A 76 5.84 8.15 -2.14
N ASP A 77 5.14 7.70 -1.13
CA ASP A 77 4.66 8.48 0.00
C ASP A 77 5.48 8.10 1.25
N ALA A 78 6.08 9.09 1.91
CA ALA A 78 6.96 8.86 3.06
C ALA A 78 6.24 8.18 4.22
N ASP A 79 5.01 8.60 4.51
CA ASP A 79 4.22 8.05 5.61
C ASP A 79 3.79 6.60 5.30
N VAL A 80 3.46 6.32 4.03
CA VAL A 80 3.14 4.96 3.58
C VAL A 80 4.38 4.06 3.66
N ILE A 81 5.55 4.53 3.23
CA ILE A 81 6.81 3.78 3.34
C ILE A 81 7.15 3.50 4.81
N GLU A 82 6.99 4.49 5.69
CA GLU A 82 7.20 4.31 7.12
C GLU A 82 6.22 3.28 7.70
N GLY A 83 4.95 3.34 7.31
CA GLY A 83 3.94 2.33 7.68
C GLY A 83 4.31 0.91 7.26
N GLN A 84 4.95 0.72 6.10
CA GLN A 84 5.44 -0.60 5.65
C GLN A 84 6.56 -1.16 6.55
N ALA A 85 7.28 -0.31 7.28
CA ALA A 85 8.29 -0.75 8.23
C ALA A 85 7.72 -1.61 9.36
N SER A 86 6.42 -1.51 9.65
CA SER A 86 5.74 -2.34 10.65
C SER A 86 5.91 -3.84 10.41
N VAL A 87 6.02 -4.27 9.14
CA VAL A 87 6.33 -5.66 8.80
C VAL A 87 7.69 -6.09 9.35
N GLY A 88 8.70 -5.22 9.27
CA GLY A 88 10.02 -5.49 9.84
C GLY A 88 9.99 -5.54 11.37
N VAL A 89 9.20 -4.68 12.00
CA VAL A 89 8.98 -4.69 13.47
C VAL A 89 8.38 -6.03 13.89
N GLU A 90 7.28 -6.43 13.26
CA GLU A 90 6.58 -7.68 13.57
C GLU A 90 7.43 -8.92 13.28
N LEU A 91 8.28 -8.88 12.23
CA LEU A 91 9.22 -9.97 11.94
C LEU A 91 10.19 -10.20 13.11
N LEU A 92 10.81 -9.14 13.63
CA LEU A 92 11.75 -9.28 14.75
C LEU A 92 11.03 -9.75 16.02
N ASP A 93 9.86 -9.21 16.30
CA ASP A 93 9.06 -9.58 17.47
C ASP A 93 8.65 -11.05 17.43
N GLN A 94 8.10 -11.51 16.31
CA GLN A 94 7.60 -12.88 16.14
C GLN A 94 8.72 -13.92 16.07
N LEU A 95 9.87 -13.60 15.45
CA LEU A 95 11.02 -14.50 15.38
C LEU A 95 11.81 -14.55 16.69
N GLY A 96 11.74 -13.52 17.51
CA GLY A 96 12.56 -13.38 18.71
C GLY A 96 14.08 -13.26 18.44
N ARG A 97 14.48 -13.10 17.18
CA ARG A 97 15.87 -12.94 16.74
C ARG A 97 15.95 -12.24 15.39
N ALA A 98 17.10 -11.71 15.05
CA ALA A 98 17.36 -11.20 13.71
C ALA A 98 17.38 -12.35 12.69
N PRO A 99 16.69 -12.25 11.55
CA PRO A 99 16.82 -13.21 10.46
C PRO A 99 18.16 -13.02 9.74
N ASP A 100 18.71 -14.11 9.23
CA ASP A 100 19.95 -14.06 8.43
C ASP A 100 19.68 -13.46 7.03
N LEU A 101 18.50 -13.77 6.47
CA LEU A 101 18.09 -13.34 5.14
C LEU A 101 16.60 -13.00 5.12
N VAL A 102 16.26 -11.87 4.48
CA VAL A 102 14.88 -11.50 4.17
C VAL A 102 14.72 -11.38 2.65
N VAL A 103 13.73 -12.09 2.10
CA VAL A 103 13.36 -12.02 0.69
C VAL A 103 12.09 -11.20 0.56
N LEU A 104 12.12 -10.16 -0.25
CA LEU A 104 11.00 -9.21 -0.42
C LEU A 104 10.60 -9.10 -1.88
N PRO A 105 9.28 -9.11 -2.17
CA PRO A 105 8.80 -8.75 -3.50
C PRO A 105 8.98 -7.25 -3.74
N VAL A 106 9.32 -6.88 -4.97
CA VAL A 106 9.45 -5.48 -5.39
C VAL A 106 8.59 -5.22 -6.62
N GLY A 107 7.58 -4.39 -6.45
CA GLY A 107 6.90 -3.72 -7.55
C GLY A 107 7.33 -2.24 -7.53
N GLY A 108 6.50 -1.35 -6.98
CA GLY A 108 6.87 0.06 -6.79
C GLY A 108 7.91 0.35 -5.70
N GLY A 109 8.29 -0.63 -4.90
CA GLY A 109 9.37 -0.52 -3.92
C GLY A 109 8.97 -0.05 -2.51
N GLY A 110 7.72 0.35 -2.28
CA GLY A 110 7.28 0.89 -0.98
C GLY A 110 7.48 -0.08 0.19
N LEU A 111 7.03 -1.33 0.04
CA LEU A 111 7.23 -2.39 1.04
C LEU A 111 8.73 -2.66 1.29
N ALA A 112 9.47 -2.87 0.22
CA ALA A 112 10.90 -3.17 0.31
C ALA A 112 11.67 -2.03 0.99
N SER A 113 11.35 -0.78 0.67
CA SER A 113 11.96 0.40 1.28
C SER A 113 11.69 0.49 2.78
N GLY A 114 10.44 0.36 3.19
CA GLY A 114 10.05 0.46 4.60
C GLY A 114 10.67 -0.65 5.45
N VAL A 115 10.53 -1.91 5.03
CA VAL A 115 11.06 -3.07 5.75
C VAL A 115 12.59 -3.01 5.83
N THR A 116 13.27 -2.74 4.71
CA THR A 116 14.72 -2.68 4.66
C THR A 116 15.27 -1.55 5.52
N ARG A 117 14.65 -0.36 5.46
CA ARG A 117 15.07 0.79 6.27
C ARG A 117 15.04 0.48 7.76
N TYR A 118 13.98 -0.15 8.23
CA TYR A 118 13.86 -0.54 9.62
C TYR A 118 14.84 -1.63 10.01
N LEU A 119 14.90 -2.73 9.25
CA LEU A 119 15.76 -3.86 9.59
C LEU A 119 17.25 -3.54 9.51
N ARG A 120 17.70 -2.65 8.63
CA ARG A 120 19.10 -2.19 8.61
C ARG A 120 19.51 -1.49 9.89
N ALA A 121 18.59 -0.80 10.55
CA ALA A 121 18.87 -0.17 11.84
C ALA A 121 18.74 -1.14 13.01
N ALA A 122 17.71 -1.99 13.02
CA ALA A 122 17.38 -2.87 14.15
C ALA A 122 18.09 -4.23 14.11
N ALA A 123 18.48 -4.69 12.92
CA ALA A 123 19.12 -5.99 12.67
C ALA A 123 20.18 -5.86 11.56
N PRO A 124 21.30 -5.14 11.79
CA PRO A 124 22.26 -4.76 10.74
C PRO A 124 22.97 -5.94 10.07
N GLY A 125 22.92 -7.14 10.67
CA GLY A 125 23.48 -8.36 10.09
C GLY A 125 22.55 -9.09 9.12
N THR A 126 21.32 -8.59 8.90
CA THR A 126 20.36 -9.22 7.99
C THR A 126 20.69 -8.91 6.53
N ASP A 127 20.79 -9.96 5.72
CA ASP A 127 20.90 -9.84 4.27
C ASP A 127 19.51 -9.66 3.60
N PHE A 128 19.49 -9.02 2.42
CA PHE A 128 18.26 -8.80 1.66
C PHE A 128 18.39 -9.34 0.24
N ARG A 129 17.30 -9.94 -0.25
CA ARG A 129 17.10 -10.28 -1.67
C ARG A 129 15.77 -9.73 -2.13
N PHE A 130 15.75 -9.18 -3.32
CA PHE A 130 14.57 -8.57 -3.92
C PHE A 130 14.18 -9.36 -5.16
N VAL A 131 12.87 -9.59 -5.32
CA VAL A 131 12.30 -10.38 -6.41
C VAL A 131 11.19 -9.56 -7.08
N GLU A 132 11.29 -9.41 -8.40
CA GLU A 132 10.23 -8.84 -9.24
C GLU A 132 9.23 -9.92 -9.69
#